data_5ea96f56a15d3c3f3461193f6dc6d286
#
_entry.id   5ea96f56a15d3c3f3461193f6dc6d286
#
_cell.length_a   1.000
_cell.length_b   1.000
_cell.length_c   1.000
_cell.angle_alpha   90.00
_cell.angle_beta   90.00
_cell.angle_gamma   90.00
#
_symmetry.space_group_name_H-M   'P 1'
#
loop_
_entity.id
_entity.type
_entity.pdbx_description
1 polymer ?
#
loop_
_entity_poly.entity_id
_entity_poly.type
_entity_poly.pdbx_seq_one_letter_code
_entity_poly.pdbx_strand_id
1 'polypeptide(L)'
;MTTLSAARTRVSNWLFDHALPLWAERGVDAQGRFFEQLDFDGRPVIGLRRRTRVQARQVYVFCEAAALGWAQGRAVAKVGLDQLITDRRRDDGLWVAATDDDGVVVDETPDLYDLAFVLFALAASHRVLGDARARPLAVETLAAIDRLMASPHGGWEEALPPRLPRRQNPHMHMLEAMLAWQAIAPDPAFEAAARVSLDLCKHRFLVDGAIREYFTENWSADPATGHVIEPGHLEEWAWLLKQSGDDSDLATALHRRAAAQGYRDGFAIREIGPAGEVLDGGRRLWAQTEAIRTGLSFGDAGVSALIAAVFDTHLATAVPGLWVDSYDADCRSHDAAAPASSLYHLMTAFSELLRSNA
;
A
#
# COMPACT_ATOMS: atom_id res chain seq x y z
N MET A 1 22.41 -6.09 20.20
CA MET A 1 20.96 -5.96 19.88
C MET A 1 20.71 -4.52 19.46
N THR A 2 20.14 -4.31 18.29
CA THR A 2 19.76 -2.97 17.83
C THR A 2 18.57 -2.50 18.67
N THR A 3 18.68 -1.33 19.29
CA THR A 3 17.56 -0.75 20.05
C THR A 3 16.57 -0.07 19.09
N LEU A 4 15.33 0.10 19.50
CA LEU A 4 14.31 0.82 18.69
C LEU A 4 14.76 2.27 18.41
N SER A 5 15.46 2.91 19.35
CA SER A 5 16.04 4.25 19.15
C SER A 5 17.11 4.26 18.06
N ALA A 6 18.00 3.28 18.01
CA ALA A 6 19.00 3.17 16.93
C ALA A 6 18.34 2.88 15.57
N ALA A 7 17.31 2.03 15.54
CA ALA A 7 16.52 1.76 14.34
C ALA A 7 15.84 3.05 13.83
N ARG A 8 15.25 3.86 14.73
CA ARG A 8 14.64 5.14 14.39
C ARG A 8 15.64 6.11 13.75
N THR A 9 16.84 6.23 14.32
CA THR A 9 17.90 7.09 13.75
C THR A 9 18.31 6.59 12.36
N ARG A 10 18.50 5.27 12.18
CA ARG A 10 18.87 4.67 10.88
C ARG A 10 17.79 4.93 9.83
N VAL A 11 16.52 4.74 10.19
CA VAL A 11 15.36 5.01 9.33
C VAL A 11 15.28 6.49 8.97
N SER A 12 15.40 7.39 9.94
CA SER A 12 15.37 8.83 9.72
C SER A 12 16.45 9.27 8.71
N ASN A 13 17.68 8.86 8.92
CA ASN A 13 18.80 9.21 8.04
C ASN A 13 18.58 8.65 6.63
N TRP A 14 18.21 7.37 6.51
CA TRP A 14 17.97 6.76 5.20
C TRP A 14 16.84 7.44 4.44
N LEU A 15 15.75 7.74 5.13
CA LEU A 15 14.56 8.34 4.52
C LEU A 15 14.83 9.79 4.09
N PHE A 16 15.32 10.63 5.01
CA PHE A 16 15.43 12.07 4.78
C PHE A 16 16.71 12.50 4.04
N ASP A 17 17.80 11.76 4.18
CA ASP A 17 19.07 12.11 3.55
C ASP A 17 19.30 11.39 2.22
N HIS A 18 18.55 10.29 1.95
CA HIS A 18 18.76 9.47 0.77
C HIS A 18 17.49 9.24 -0.05
N ALA A 19 16.48 8.52 0.49
CA ALA A 19 15.35 8.09 -0.32
C ALA A 19 14.50 9.26 -0.82
N LEU A 20 14.04 10.13 0.06
CA LEU A 20 13.19 11.27 -0.34
C LEU A 20 13.88 12.22 -1.31
N PRO A 21 15.16 12.66 -1.10
CA PRO A 21 15.86 13.48 -2.08
C PRO A 21 16.01 12.80 -3.43
N LEU A 22 16.43 11.52 -3.46
CA LEU A 22 16.61 10.76 -4.70
C LEU A 22 15.31 10.65 -5.50
N TRP A 23 14.22 10.25 -4.83
CA TRP A 23 12.93 10.07 -5.49
C TRP A 23 12.24 11.39 -5.88
N ALA A 24 12.49 12.48 -5.15
CA ALA A 24 12.00 13.80 -5.52
C ALA A 24 12.77 14.41 -6.70
N GLU A 25 14.08 14.12 -6.83
CA GLU A 25 14.90 14.64 -7.92
C GLU A 25 14.81 13.80 -9.19
N ARG A 26 14.87 12.46 -9.05
CA ARG A 26 14.99 11.53 -10.18
C ARG A 26 13.75 10.68 -10.42
N GLY A 27 12.91 10.51 -9.41
CA GLY A 27 11.65 9.77 -9.51
C GLY A 27 10.50 10.57 -10.10
N VAL A 28 10.73 11.83 -10.50
CA VAL A 28 9.70 12.77 -11.01
C VAL A 28 10.20 13.38 -12.31
N ASP A 29 9.32 13.48 -13.32
CA ASP A 29 9.64 14.19 -14.57
C ASP A 29 9.44 15.71 -14.45
N ALA A 30 9.79 16.44 -15.51
CA ALA A 30 9.69 17.91 -15.53
C ALA A 30 8.24 18.44 -15.42
N GLN A 31 7.24 17.59 -15.67
CA GLN A 31 5.83 17.91 -15.54
C GLN A 31 5.27 17.58 -14.15
N GLY A 32 6.02 16.80 -13.35
CA GLY A 32 5.61 16.36 -12.01
C GLY A 32 4.94 14.99 -11.96
N ARG A 33 5.04 14.19 -13.04
CA ARG A 33 4.58 12.80 -13.08
C ARG A 33 5.64 11.89 -12.50
N PHE A 34 5.24 10.91 -11.71
CA PHE A 34 6.18 9.97 -11.10
C PHE A 34 6.53 8.83 -12.05
N PHE A 35 7.81 8.45 -12.12
CA PHE A 35 8.27 7.25 -12.80
C PHE A 35 7.87 5.99 -12.03
N GLU A 36 7.68 4.89 -12.78
CA GLU A 36 7.35 3.58 -12.19
C GLU A 36 8.52 2.96 -11.42
N GLN A 37 9.73 3.24 -11.85
CA GLN A 37 10.96 2.62 -11.33
C GLN A 37 12.16 3.54 -11.51
N LEU A 38 13.14 3.40 -10.61
CA LEU A 38 14.52 3.82 -10.82
C LEU A 38 15.39 2.57 -10.92
N ASP A 39 16.31 2.52 -11.90
CA ASP A 39 17.34 1.48 -11.97
C ASP A 39 18.29 1.56 -10.77
N PHE A 40 19.18 0.56 -10.59
CA PHE A 40 20.10 0.56 -9.46
C PHE A 40 21.27 1.56 -9.57
N ASP A 41 21.35 2.31 -10.67
CA ASP A 41 22.19 3.53 -10.78
C ASP A 41 21.40 4.80 -10.39
N GLY A 42 20.12 4.68 -10.04
CA GLY A 42 19.22 5.78 -9.69
C GLY A 42 18.71 6.57 -10.89
N ARG A 43 18.68 5.97 -12.09
CA ARG A 43 18.13 6.59 -13.28
C ARG A 43 16.68 6.17 -13.50
N PRO A 44 15.80 7.07 -14.01
CA PRO A 44 14.44 6.71 -14.36
C PRO A 44 14.40 5.62 -15.44
N VAL A 45 13.56 4.60 -15.22
CA VAL A 45 13.23 3.63 -16.27
C VAL A 45 12.09 4.21 -17.10
N ILE A 46 12.40 4.60 -18.33
CA ILE A 46 11.46 5.23 -19.27
C ILE A 46 10.74 4.20 -20.14
N GLY A 47 9.61 4.60 -20.76
CA GLY A 47 8.84 3.74 -21.66
C GLY A 47 7.94 2.74 -20.92
N LEU A 48 7.81 2.85 -19.61
CA LEU A 48 6.87 2.05 -18.85
C LEU A 48 5.52 2.77 -18.77
N ARG A 49 4.43 1.98 -18.82
CA ARG A 49 3.11 2.53 -18.49
C ARG A 49 3.10 3.02 -17.04
N ARG A 50 2.65 4.25 -16.83
CA ARG A 50 2.58 4.88 -15.50
C ARG A 50 1.22 4.61 -14.86
N ARG A 51 1.18 3.71 -13.90
CA ARG A 51 -0.05 3.25 -13.25
C ARG A 51 -0.59 4.31 -12.30
N THR A 52 -1.90 4.47 -12.27
CA THR A 52 -2.59 5.45 -11.41
C THR A 52 -2.30 5.23 -9.93
N ARG A 53 -2.28 3.98 -9.46
CA ARG A 53 -1.90 3.68 -8.06
C ARG A 53 -0.49 4.13 -7.69
N VAL A 54 0.47 4.11 -8.63
CA VAL A 54 1.84 4.56 -8.35
C VAL A 54 1.87 6.06 -8.20
N GLN A 55 1.19 6.81 -9.08
CA GLN A 55 1.07 8.27 -8.96
C GLN A 55 0.42 8.65 -7.62
N ALA A 56 -0.69 8.02 -7.28
CA ALA A 56 -1.40 8.25 -6.03
C ALA A 56 -0.54 7.92 -4.79
N ARG A 57 0.14 6.78 -4.80
CA ARG A 57 1.08 6.39 -3.72
C ARG A 57 2.21 7.40 -3.54
N GLN A 58 2.78 7.93 -4.62
CA GLN A 58 3.83 8.94 -4.52
C GLN A 58 3.30 10.27 -3.98
N VAL A 59 2.09 10.70 -4.37
CA VAL A 59 1.44 11.86 -3.74
C VAL A 59 1.31 11.66 -2.23
N TYR A 60 0.85 10.49 -1.80
CA TYR A 60 0.78 10.15 -0.37
C TYR A 60 2.17 10.21 0.29
N VAL A 61 3.19 9.59 -0.31
CA VAL A 61 4.57 9.55 0.22
C VAL A 61 5.08 10.95 0.49
N PHE A 62 4.95 11.87 -0.46
CA PHE A 62 5.47 13.22 -0.30
C PHE A 62 4.59 14.10 0.62
N CYS A 63 3.28 13.84 0.70
CA CYS A 63 2.44 14.42 1.76
C CYS A 63 2.93 13.97 3.15
N GLU A 64 3.17 12.68 3.33
CA GLU A 64 3.62 12.11 4.60
C GLU A 64 5.02 12.61 4.98
N ALA A 65 5.94 12.69 4.01
CA ALA A 65 7.26 13.30 4.20
C ALA A 65 7.16 14.75 4.70
N ALA A 66 6.27 15.54 4.11
CA ALA A 66 6.01 16.91 4.56
C ALA A 66 5.46 16.96 6.00
N ALA A 67 4.57 16.03 6.35
CA ALA A 67 4.01 15.93 7.70
C ALA A 67 5.06 15.51 8.74
N LEU A 68 6.09 14.77 8.33
CA LEU A 68 7.25 14.40 9.15
C LEU A 68 8.34 15.48 9.18
N GLY A 69 8.14 16.62 8.51
CA GLY A 69 9.05 17.78 8.55
C GLY A 69 9.99 17.93 7.36
N TRP A 70 9.90 17.07 6.33
CA TRP A 70 10.68 17.23 5.11
C TRP A 70 10.04 18.29 4.20
N ALA A 71 10.61 19.52 4.26
CA ALA A 71 9.97 20.73 3.71
C ALA A 71 9.64 20.64 2.20
N GLN A 72 10.46 19.97 1.41
CA GLN A 72 10.28 19.85 -0.04
C GLN A 72 9.07 18.95 -0.41
N GLY A 73 8.66 18.05 0.48
CA GLY A 73 7.57 17.09 0.25
C GLY A 73 6.27 17.76 -0.16
N ARG A 74 5.95 18.92 0.44
CA ARG A 74 4.74 19.68 0.12
C ARG A 74 4.68 20.14 -1.35
N ALA A 75 5.80 20.61 -1.89
CA ALA A 75 5.87 21.08 -3.27
C ALA A 75 5.74 19.89 -4.26
N VAL A 76 6.48 18.81 -4.01
CA VAL A 76 6.45 17.59 -4.84
C VAL A 76 5.04 16.97 -4.83
N ALA A 77 4.44 16.81 -3.64
CA ALA A 77 3.08 16.27 -3.52
C ALA A 77 2.05 17.12 -4.25
N LYS A 78 2.16 18.47 -4.17
CA LYS A 78 1.19 19.34 -4.84
C LYS A 78 1.24 19.21 -6.36
N VAL A 79 2.43 19.24 -6.96
CA VAL A 79 2.57 19.08 -8.41
C VAL A 79 2.12 17.70 -8.85
N GLY A 80 2.49 16.64 -8.11
CA GLY A 80 2.04 15.28 -8.38
C GLY A 80 0.53 15.12 -8.29
N LEU A 81 -0.13 15.76 -7.32
CA LEU A 81 -1.60 15.77 -7.21
C LEU A 81 -2.24 16.47 -8.41
N ASP A 82 -1.70 17.61 -8.84
CA ASP A 82 -2.22 18.36 -10.00
C ASP A 82 -2.14 17.49 -11.26
N GLN A 83 -1.03 16.77 -11.47
CA GLN A 83 -0.89 15.85 -12.61
C GLN A 83 -1.80 14.62 -12.49
N LEU A 84 -1.94 14.04 -11.29
CA LEU A 84 -2.85 12.93 -11.04
C LEU A 84 -4.28 13.30 -11.45
N ILE A 85 -4.76 14.48 -11.06
CA ILE A 85 -6.11 14.98 -11.39
C ILE A 85 -6.23 15.25 -12.89
N THR A 86 -5.25 15.92 -13.49
CA THR A 86 -5.31 16.37 -14.89
C THR A 86 -5.27 15.21 -15.87
N ASP A 87 -4.36 14.25 -15.63
CA ASP A 87 -4.07 13.20 -16.62
C ASP A 87 -4.98 11.97 -16.47
N ARG A 88 -5.62 11.78 -15.30
CA ARG A 88 -6.22 10.47 -14.99
C ARG A 88 -7.69 10.48 -14.62
N ARG A 89 -8.24 11.66 -14.25
CA ARG A 89 -9.66 11.75 -13.90
C ARG A 89 -10.53 11.64 -15.14
N ARG A 90 -11.57 10.81 -15.07
CA ARG A 90 -12.58 10.61 -16.12
C ARG A 90 -13.82 11.48 -15.83
N ASP A 91 -14.60 11.74 -16.87
CA ASP A 91 -15.84 12.53 -16.76
C ASP A 91 -16.93 11.82 -15.94
N ASP A 92 -16.88 10.48 -15.83
CA ASP A 92 -17.82 9.68 -15.04
C ASP A 92 -17.50 9.67 -13.53
N GLY A 93 -16.40 10.32 -13.11
CA GLY A 93 -15.93 10.41 -11.74
C GLY A 93 -14.96 9.30 -11.33
N LEU A 94 -14.74 8.31 -12.19
CA LEU A 94 -13.69 7.29 -12.01
C LEU A 94 -12.34 7.79 -12.56
N TRP A 95 -11.34 6.91 -12.52
CA TRP A 95 -9.97 7.22 -12.91
C TRP A 95 -9.44 6.11 -13.84
N VAL A 96 -8.64 6.47 -14.82
CA VAL A 96 -8.00 5.53 -15.74
C VAL A 96 -6.91 4.72 -15.03
N ALA A 97 -6.58 3.51 -15.51
CA ALA A 97 -5.56 2.67 -14.90
C ALA A 97 -4.13 3.15 -15.17
N ALA A 98 -3.85 3.64 -16.39
CA ALA A 98 -2.49 4.03 -16.75
C ALA A 98 -2.41 5.04 -17.89
N THR A 99 -1.32 5.81 -17.87
CA THR A 99 -0.86 6.67 -18.99
C THR A 99 0.53 6.22 -19.45
N ASP A 100 0.98 6.73 -20.57
CA ASP A 100 2.39 6.68 -20.97
C ASP A 100 3.22 7.79 -20.29
N ASP A 101 4.46 7.96 -20.73
CA ASP A 101 5.38 8.97 -20.21
C ASP A 101 4.93 10.41 -20.53
N ASP A 102 4.19 10.62 -21.61
CA ASP A 102 3.68 11.94 -22.01
C ASP A 102 2.32 12.29 -21.33
N GLY A 103 1.76 11.37 -20.55
CA GLY A 103 0.47 11.54 -19.90
C GLY A 103 -0.72 11.13 -20.78
N VAL A 104 -0.47 10.53 -21.94
CA VAL A 104 -1.53 10.01 -22.80
C VAL A 104 -2.09 8.71 -22.21
N VAL A 105 -3.40 8.58 -22.13
CA VAL A 105 -4.06 7.40 -21.58
C VAL A 105 -3.78 6.18 -22.46
N VAL A 106 -3.23 5.12 -21.86
CA VAL A 106 -2.94 3.83 -22.51
C VAL A 106 -3.78 2.68 -21.96
N ASP A 107 -4.45 2.90 -20.82
CA ASP A 107 -5.38 1.95 -20.22
C ASP A 107 -6.50 2.71 -19.50
N GLU A 108 -7.68 2.71 -20.10
CA GLU A 108 -8.86 3.43 -19.58
C GLU A 108 -9.63 2.65 -18.51
N THR A 109 -9.26 1.40 -18.25
CA THR A 109 -9.99 0.50 -17.34
C THR A 109 -9.95 1.03 -15.90
N PRO A 110 -11.08 1.42 -15.27
CA PRO A 110 -11.07 1.69 -13.84
C PRO A 110 -10.79 0.40 -13.05
N ASP A 111 -9.86 0.48 -12.13
CA ASP A 111 -9.43 -0.61 -11.26
C ASP A 111 -9.66 -0.22 -9.81
N LEU A 112 -10.39 -1.01 -9.03
CA LEU A 112 -10.76 -0.69 -7.65
C LEU A 112 -9.53 -0.45 -6.76
N TYR A 113 -8.46 -1.21 -7.00
CA TYR A 113 -7.20 -1.05 -6.29
C TYR A 113 -6.55 0.32 -6.56
N ASP A 114 -6.56 0.78 -7.82
CA ASP A 114 -6.08 2.11 -8.18
C ASP A 114 -6.94 3.20 -7.55
N LEU A 115 -8.28 3.03 -7.57
CA LEU A 115 -9.23 3.97 -6.99
C LEU A 115 -9.08 4.11 -5.47
N ALA A 116 -8.80 3.02 -4.76
CA ALA A 116 -8.50 3.05 -3.33
C ALA A 116 -7.30 3.93 -3.03
N PHE A 117 -6.22 3.82 -3.81
CA PHE A 117 -5.05 4.70 -3.64
C PHE A 117 -5.30 6.15 -4.04
N VAL A 118 -6.14 6.41 -5.02
CA VAL A 118 -6.59 7.78 -5.32
C VAL A 118 -7.31 8.38 -4.11
N LEU A 119 -8.26 7.67 -3.53
CA LEU A 119 -8.99 8.12 -2.33
C LEU A 119 -8.04 8.35 -1.15
N PHE A 120 -7.05 7.50 -0.97
CA PHE A 120 -6.04 7.62 0.08
C PHE A 120 -5.11 8.82 -0.14
N ALA A 121 -4.64 9.05 -1.37
CA ALA A 121 -3.84 10.21 -1.74
C ALA A 121 -4.60 11.52 -1.57
N LEU A 122 -5.90 11.54 -1.91
CA LEU A 122 -6.76 12.69 -1.69
C LEU A 122 -6.92 12.99 -0.18
N ALA A 123 -7.04 11.97 0.68
CA ALA A 123 -7.05 12.15 2.13
C ALA A 123 -5.76 12.80 2.65
N ALA A 124 -4.60 12.28 2.22
CA ALA A 124 -3.31 12.85 2.58
C ALA A 124 -3.15 14.30 2.09
N SER A 125 -3.61 14.58 0.86
CA SER A 125 -3.57 15.93 0.27
C SER A 125 -4.49 16.91 1.00
N HIS A 126 -5.68 16.48 1.40
CA HIS A 126 -6.58 17.29 2.23
C HIS A 126 -5.92 17.65 3.56
N ARG A 127 -5.39 16.65 4.26
CA ARG A 127 -4.77 16.79 5.58
C ARG A 127 -3.51 17.67 5.56
N VAL A 128 -2.61 17.43 4.59
CA VAL A 128 -1.28 17.99 4.61
C VAL A 128 -1.19 19.26 3.75
N LEU A 129 -1.74 19.24 2.54
CA LEU A 129 -1.66 20.40 1.64
C LEU A 129 -2.76 21.42 1.91
N GLY A 130 -3.88 21.01 2.52
CA GLY A 130 -5.10 21.83 2.63
C GLY A 130 -5.77 22.04 1.26
N ASP A 131 -5.59 21.12 0.31
CA ASP A 131 -6.15 21.25 -1.04
C ASP A 131 -7.67 21.14 -0.99
N ALA A 132 -8.35 22.23 -1.35
CA ALA A 132 -9.80 22.31 -1.27
C ALA A 132 -10.54 21.38 -2.26
N ARG A 133 -9.86 20.89 -3.31
CA ARG A 133 -10.41 19.96 -4.31
C ARG A 133 -10.48 18.52 -3.76
N ALA A 134 -9.60 18.18 -2.82
CA ALA A 134 -9.39 16.79 -2.40
C ALA A 134 -10.66 16.14 -1.84
N ARG A 135 -11.38 16.81 -0.94
CA ARG A 135 -12.60 16.24 -0.35
C ARG A 135 -13.76 16.12 -1.36
N PRO A 136 -14.11 17.14 -2.15
CA PRO A 136 -15.10 16.98 -3.21
C PRO A 136 -14.79 15.86 -4.19
N LEU A 137 -13.53 15.74 -4.65
CA LEU A 137 -13.10 14.68 -5.55
C LEU A 137 -13.23 13.29 -4.91
N ALA A 138 -12.90 13.15 -3.61
CA ALA A 138 -13.05 11.87 -2.92
C ALA A 138 -14.52 11.44 -2.80
N VAL A 139 -15.42 12.37 -2.46
CA VAL A 139 -16.87 12.11 -2.39
C VAL A 139 -17.42 11.72 -3.77
N GLU A 140 -17.03 12.45 -4.82
CA GLU A 140 -17.42 12.14 -6.19
C GLU A 140 -16.90 10.79 -6.67
N THR A 141 -15.63 10.48 -6.39
CA THR A 141 -15.01 9.19 -6.75
C THR A 141 -15.71 8.03 -6.04
N LEU A 142 -15.96 8.14 -4.73
CA LEU A 142 -16.67 7.10 -3.99
C LEU A 142 -18.09 6.90 -4.52
N ALA A 143 -18.83 8.00 -4.79
CA ALA A 143 -20.17 7.91 -5.38
C ALA A 143 -20.16 7.29 -6.79
N ALA A 144 -19.10 7.52 -7.58
CA ALA A 144 -18.93 6.88 -8.88
C ALA A 144 -18.63 5.37 -8.75
N ILE A 145 -17.79 4.98 -7.77
CA ILE A 145 -17.53 3.57 -7.43
C ILE A 145 -18.84 2.87 -7.04
N ASP A 146 -19.63 3.46 -6.14
CA ASP A 146 -20.90 2.90 -5.69
C ASP A 146 -21.92 2.76 -6.84
N ARG A 147 -21.94 3.71 -7.74
CA ARG A 147 -22.89 3.70 -8.87
C ARG A 147 -22.50 2.75 -9.98
N LEU A 148 -21.21 2.65 -10.32
CA LEU A 148 -20.73 1.99 -11.53
C LEU A 148 -20.05 0.64 -11.27
N MET A 149 -19.52 0.43 -10.06
CA MET A 149 -18.75 -0.77 -9.72
C MET A 149 -19.39 -1.58 -8.59
N ALA A 150 -20.56 -1.21 -8.08
CA ALA A 150 -21.23 -2.00 -7.04
C ALA A 150 -21.48 -3.44 -7.51
N SER A 151 -21.08 -4.42 -6.68
CA SER A 151 -21.31 -5.82 -6.97
C SER A 151 -22.65 -6.30 -6.41
N PRO A 152 -23.41 -7.12 -7.16
CA PRO A 152 -24.64 -7.73 -6.66
C PRO A 152 -24.40 -8.68 -5.49
N HIS A 153 -23.16 -9.12 -5.27
CA HIS A 153 -22.76 -10.01 -4.18
C HIS A 153 -22.11 -9.27 -2.98
N GLY A 154 -22.23 -7.95 -2.95
CA GLY A 154 -21.63 -7.09 -1.92
C GLY A 154 -20.22 -6.60 -2.28
N GLY A 155 -19.87 -5.43 -1.77
CA GLY A 155 -18.65 -4.72 -2.15
C GLY A 155 -18.68 -4.20 -3.57
N TRP A 156 -17.52 -4.09 -4.18
CA TRP A 156 -17.34 -3.53 -5.52
C TRP A 156 -16.63 -4.52 -6.44
N GLU A 157 -16.83 -4.40 -7.75
CA GLU A 157 -16.13 -5.18 -8.75
C GLU A 157 -14.62 -4.80 -8.80
N GLU A 158 -13.77 -5.76 -9.20
CA GLU A 158 -12.32 -5.57 -9.33
C GLU A 158 -11.95 -4.46 -10.31
N ALA A 159 -12.72 -4.34 -11.39
CA ALA A 159 -12.50 -3.39 -12.47
C ALA A 159 -13.81 -3.16 -13.23
N LEU A 160 -13.81 -2.23 -14.16
CA LEU A 160 -14.91 -1.99 -15.08
C LEU A 160 -14.40 -2.08 -16.53
N PRO A 161 -14.72 -3.18 -17.28
CA PRO A 161 -15.65 -4.26 -16.93
C PRO A 161 -15.14 -5.20 -15.82
N PRO A 162 -16.04 -5.93 -15.14
CA PRO A 162 -15.68 -6.89 -14.08
C PRO A 162 -14.68 -7.95 -14.55
N ARG A 163 -13.78 -8.35 -13.66
CA ARG A 163 -12.81 -9.43 -13.92
C ARG A 163 -12.69 -10.38 -12.73
N LEU A 164 -12.24 -11.60 -13.01
CA LEU A 164 -12.00 -12.66 -12.03
C LEU A 164 -10.53 -13.13 -12.08
N PRO A 165 -10.02 -13.76 -11.02
CA PRO A 165 -10.66 -13.90 -9.71
C PRO A 165 -10.78 -12.54 -8.99
N ARG A 166 -11.77 -12.42 -8.09
CA ARG A 166 -11.85 -11.28 -7.17
C ARG A 166 -10.78 -11.42 -6.10
N ARG A 167 -10.27 -10.29 -5.63
CA ARG A 167 -9.24 -10.24 -4.58
C ARG A 167 -9.76 -9.52 -3.34
N GLN A 168 -9.27 -9.92 -2.19
CA GLN A 168 -9.49 -9.18 -0.94
C GLN A 168 -8.78 -7.82 -0.95
N ASN A 169 -7.61 -7.76 -1.58
CA ASN A 169 -6.64 -6.66 -1.55
C ASN A 169 -7.23 -5.28 -1.92
N PRO A 170 -8.03 -5.08 -3.00
CA PRO A 170 -8.65 -3.78 -3.27
C PRO A 170 -9.57 -3.30 -2.14
N HIS A 171 -10.33 -4.21 -1.51
CA HIS A 171 -11.22 -3.87 -0.41
C HIS A 171 -10.46 -3.54 0.88
N MET A 172 -9.31 -4.16 1.09
CA MET A 172 -8.39 -3.83 2.18
C MET A 172 -7.92 -2.38 2.08
N HIS A 173 -7.44 -1.96 0.91
CA HIS A 173 -7.02 -0.57 0.69
C HIS A 173 -8.18 0.43 0.61
N MET A 174 -9.38 0.00 0.23
CA MET A 174 -10.59 0.82 0.40
C MET A 174 -10.83 1.11 1.89
N LEU A 175 -10.70 0.10 2.76
CA LEU A 175 -10.78 0.32 4.21
C LEU A 175 -9.70 1.30 4.69
N GLU A 176 -8.46 1.12 4.27
CA GLU A 176 -7.35 2.03 4.63
C GLU A 176 -7.65 3.48 4.24
N ALA A 177 -8.12 3.71 3.02
CA ALA A 177 -8.52 5.04 2.54
C ALA A 177 -9.69 5.62 3.34
N MET A 178 -10.69 4.82 3.66
CA MET A 178 -11.85 5.28 4.44
C MET A 178 -11.48 5.61 5.87
N LEU A 179 -10.62 4.83 6.52
CA LEU A 179 -10.10 5.13 7.86
C LEU A 179 -9.31 6.44 7.87
N ALA A 180 -8.50 6.68 6.82
CA ALA A 180 -7.77 7.94 6.68
C ALA A 180 -8.74 9.14 6.57
N TRP A 181 -9.82 9.03 5.81
CA TRP A 181 -10.83 10.08 5.70
C TRP A 181 -11.60 10.28 7.02
N GLN A 182 -11.99 9.22 7.70
CA GLN A 182 -12.70 9.31 8.99
C GLN A 182 -11.87 10.03 10.05
N ALA A 183 -10.54 9.83 10.04
CA ALA A 183 -9.64 10.48 10.98
C ALA A 183 -9.52 12.01 10.78
N ILE A 184 -9.78 12.53 9.58
CA ILE A 184 -9.51 13.94 9.23
C ILE A 184 -10.76 14.75 8.89
N ALA A 185 -11.75 14.12 8.26
CA ALA A 185 -13.00 14.76 7.81
C ALA A 185 -14.13 13.71 7.76
N PRO A 186 -14.64 13.27 8.92
CA PRO A 186 -15.68 12.24 9.01
C PRO A 186 -16.89 12.55 8.12
N ASP A 187 -17.38 11.50 7.44
CA ASP A 187 -18.53 11.58 6.56
C ASP A 187 -19.28 10.23 6.59
N PRO A 188 -20.64 10.22 6.64
CA PRO A 188 -21.40 8.97 6.64
C PRO A 188 -21.12 8.07 5.43
N ALA A 189 -20.77 8.62 4.27
CA ALA A 189 -20.42 7.83 3.10
C ALA A 189 -19.09 7.08 3.29
N PHE A 190 -18.06 7.72 3.84
CA PHE A 190 -16.79 7.08 4.15
C PHE A 190 -16.95 6.01 5.24
N GLU A 191 -17.79 6.26 6.23
CA GLU A 191 -18.11 5.27 7.27
C GLU A 191 -18.84 4.05 6.69
N ALA A 192 -19.83 4.26 5.80
CA ALA A 192 -20.54 3.18 5.13
C ALA A 192 -19.61 2.33 4.27
N ALA A 193 -18.72 2.95 3.50
CA ALA A 193 -17.73 2.24 2.67
C ALA A 193 -16.72 1.45 3.51
N ALA A 194 -16.27 1.98 4.65
CA ALA A 194 -15.44 1.23 5.60
C ALA A 194 -16.15 -0.03 6.12
N ARG A 195 -17.44 0.10 6.48
CA ARG A 195 -18.25 -1.05 6.93
C ARG A 195 -18.38 -2.12 5.87
N VAL A 196 -18.56 -1.76 4.61
CA VAL A 196 -18.59 -2.74 3.50
C VAL A 196 -17.33 -3.59 3.47
N SER A 197 -16.15 -2.97 3.57
CA SER A 197 -14.87 -3.69 3.58
C SER A 197 -14.68 -4.55 4.83
N LEU A 198 -15.08 -4.05 6.01
CA LEU A 198 -15.02 -4.81 7.27
C LEU A 198 -15.97 -6.02 7.26
N ASP A 199 -17.18 -5.86 6.72
CA ASP A 199 -18.15 -6.95 6.61
C ASP A 199 -17.65 -8.04 5.65
N LEU A 200 -17.06 -7.67 4.51
CA LEU A 200 -16.43 -8.62 3.59
C LEU A 200 -15.25 -9.33 4.25
N CYS A 201 -14.38 -8.61 4.96
CA CYS A 201 -13.28 -9.20 5.70
C CYS A 201 -13.77 -10.32 6.64
N LYS A 202 -14.74 -10.01 7.49
CA LYS A 202 -15.23 -10.95 8.53
C LYS A 202 -16.07 -12.10 7.99
N HIS A 203 -16.85 -11.87 6.94
CA HIS A 203 -17.86 -12.83 6.49
C HIS A 203 -17.52 -13.52 5.17
N ARG A 204 -16.49 -13.06 4.44
CA ARG A 204 -16.09 -13.61 3.12
C ARG A 204 -14.62 -13.94 3.05
N PHE A 205 -13.73 -13.01 3.45
CA PHE A 205 -12.29 -13.20 3.28
C PHE A 205 -11.70 -14.10 4.37
N LEU A 206 -12.27 -14.04 5.58
CA LEU A 206 -11.84 -14.86 6.72
C LEU A 206 -12.39 -16.30 6.56
N VAL A 207 -11.50 -17.24 6.27
CA VAL A 207 -11.81 -18.66 6.17
C VAL A 207 -10.82 -19.44 7.02
N ASP A 208 -11.31 -20.28 7.94
CA ASP A 208 -10.49 -21.07 8.86
C ASP A 208 -9.45 -20.24 9.64
N GLY A 209 -9.84 -19.03 10.03
CA GLY A 209 -9.01 -18.11 10.82
C GLY A 209 -7.88 -17.45 10.04
N ALA A 210 -7.91 -17.43 8.70
CA ALA A 210 -7.00 -16.69 7.84
C ALA A 210 -7.74 -15.94 6.73
N ILE A 211 -7.16 -14.83 6.29
CA ILE A 211 -7.62 -14.11 5.11
C ILE A 211 -7.15 -14.86 3.87
N ARG A 212 -8.09 -15.18 2.97
CA ARG A 212 -7.80 -15.74 1.64
C ARG A 212 -7.64 -14.64 0.63
N GLU A 213 -6.84 -14.90 -0.41
CA GLU A 213 -6.51 -13.89 -1.42
C GLU A 213 -7.52 -13.80 -2.56
N TYR A 214 -8.03 -14.95 -3.04
CA TYR A 214 -8.73 -15.04 -4.32
C TYR A 214 -10.09 -15.70 -4.20
N PHE A 215 -11.08 -15.10 -4.89
CA PHE A 215 -12.49 -15.48 -4.80
C PHE A 215 -13.15 -15.53 -6.17
N THR A 216 -14.22 -16.29 -6.25
CA THR A 216 -15.17 -16.27 -7.37
C THR A 216 -16.04 -15.00 -7.31
N GLU A 217 -16.91 -14.85 -8.31
CA GLU A 217 -17.83 -13.70 -8.41
C GLU A 217 -18.68 -13.48 -7.13
N ASN A 218 -19.14 -14.57 -6.51
CA ASN A 218 -20.01 -14.54 -5.34
C ASN A 218 -19.26 -14.63 -3.98
N TRP A 219 -17.97 -14.37 -3.98
CA TRP A 219 -17.09 -14.43 -2.79
C TRP A 219 -16.91 -15.85 -2.20
N SER A 220 -17.15 -16.91 -2.97
CA SER A 220 -16.63 -18.24 -2.60
C SER A 220 -15.15 -18.31 -2.91
N ALA A 221 -14.39 -19.14 -2.18
CA ALA A 221 -12.98 -19.34 -2.48
C ALA A 221 -12.79 -19.77 -3.94
N ASP A 222 -11.85 -19.15 -4.66
CA ASP A 222 -11.55 -19.52 -6.05
C ASP A 222 -11.05 -20.96 -6.11
N PRO A 223 -11.55 -21.82 -7.02
CA PRO A 223 -11.18 -23.24 -7.06
C PRO A 223 -9.69 -23.50 -7.29
N ALA A 224 -9.00 -22.61 -8.00
CA ALA A 224 -7.58 -22.77 -8.34
C ALA A 224 -6.67 -22.12 -7.31
N THR A 225 -7.02 -20.92 -6.83
CA THR A 225 -6.13 -20.06 -6.03
C THR A 225 -6.69 -19.66 -4.66
N GLY A 226 -7.94 -19.99 -4.35
CA GLY A 226 -8.59 -19.62 -3.09
C GLY A 226 -8.00 -20.29 -1.83
N HIS A 227 -6.99 -21.14 -1.98
CA HIS A 227 -6.21 -21.70 -0.87
C HIS A 227 -5.00 -20.81 -0.48
N VAL A 228 -4.64 -19.82 -1.28
CA VAL A 228 -3.49 -18.94 -1.03
C VAL A 228 -3.76 -17.99 0.12
N ILE A 229 -2.78 -17.84 1.00
CA ILE A 229 -2.72 -16.88 2.09
C ILE A 229 -1.38 -16.14 1.99
N GLU A 230 -1.41 -14.81 1.95
CA GLU A 230 -0.20 -14.00 2.03
C GLU A 230 0.03 -13.52 3.49
N PRO A 231 1.11 -13.94 4.16
CA PRO A 231 1.39 -13.52 5.53
C PRO A 231 1.45 -11.99 5.71
N GLY A 232 1.97 -11.27 4.70
CA GLY A 232 1.98 -9.81 4.70
C GLY A 232 0.57 -9.20 4.77
N HIS A 233 -0.41 -9.79 4.09
CA HIS A 233 -1.80 -9.33 4.17
C HIS A 233 -2.47 -9.69 5.51
N LEU A 234 -2.06 -10.79 6.17
CA LEU A 234 -2.51 -11.05 7.54
C LEU A 234 -2.07 -9.94 8.50
N GLU A 235 -0.81 -9.46 8.34
CA GLU A 235 -0.28 -8.34 9.13
C GLU A 235 -1.02 -7.04 8.79
N GLU A 236 -1.22 -6.73 7.52
CA GLU A 236 -1.89 -5.50 7.09
C GLU A 236 -3.35 -5.45 7.56
N TRP A 237 -4.10 -6.55 7.44
CA TRP A 237 -5.45 -6.66 8.01
C TRP A 237 -5.46 -6.56 9.54
N ALA A 238 -4.48 -7.15 10.22
CA ALA A 238 -4.37 -7.04 11.68
C ALA A 238 -4.20 -5.58 12.11
N TRP A 239 -3.36 -4.83 11.40
CA TRP A 239 -3.17 -3.41 11.64
C TRP A 239 -4.46 -2.61 11.38
N LEU A 240 -5.12 -2.83 10.23
CA LEU A 240 -6.36 -2.13 9.85
C LEU A 240 -7.51 -2.40 10.81
N LEU A 241 -7.72 -3.64 11.23
CA LEU A 241 -8.73 -4.02 12.21
C LEU A 241 -8.45 -3.34 13.55
N LYS A 242 -7.20 -3.26 13.96
CA LYS A 242 -6.82 -2.55 15.19
C LYS A 242 -7.09 -1.04 15.07
N GLN A 243 -6.76 -0.40 13.92
CA GLN A 243 -7.03 1.01 13.69
C GLN A 243 -8.53 1.33 13.61
N SER A 244 -9.32 0.45 13.05
CA SER A 244 -10.78 0.62 12.99
C SER A 244 -11.47 0.51 14.36
N GLY A 245 -10.82 -0.17 15.32
CA GLY A 245 -11.40 -0.47 16.62
C GLY A 245 -12.57 -1.47 16.57
N ASP A 246 -12.77 -2.13 15.42
CA ASP A 246 -13.95 -2.97 15.17
C ASP A 246 -13.82 -4.38 15.76
N ASP A 247 -12.65 -5.03 15.65
CA ASP A 247 -12.41 -6.39 16.16
C ASP A 247 -10.96 -6.60 16.59
N SER A 248 -10.66 -6.31 17.85
CA SER A 248 -9.32 -6.45 18.41
C SER A 248 -8.87 -7.91 18.57
N ASP A 249 -9.81 -8.84 18.77
CA ASP A 249 -9.50 -10.26 18.93
C ASP A 249 -9.12 -10.88 17.59
N LEU A 250 -9.85 -10.56 16.51
CA LEU A 250 -9.51 -10.97 15.16
C LEU A 250 -8.17 -10.36 14.74
N ALA A 251 -7.93 -9.06 15.00
CA ALA A 251 -6.65 -8.41 14.71
C ALA A 251 -5.49 -9.16 15.37
N THR A 252 -5.62 -9.50 16.65
CA THR A 252 -4.62 -10.26 17.40
C THR A 252 -4.44 -11.68 16.84
N ALA A 253 -5.53 -12.34 16.44
CA ALA A 253 -5.47 -13.71 15.88
C ALA A 253 -4.74 -13.75 14.55
N LEU A 254 -5.00 -12.79 13.64
CA LEU A 254 -4.32 -12.70 12.34
C LEU A 254 -2.82 -12.44 12.51
N HIS A 255 -2.45 -11.48 13.36
CA HIS A 255 -1.05 -11.19 13.66
C HIS A 255 -0.30 -12.42 14.24
N ARG A 256 -0.90 -13.11 15.21
CA ARG A 256 -0.31 -14.34 15.78
C ARG A 256 -0.19 -15.45 14.72
N ARG A 257 -1.16 -15.58 13.82
CA ARG A 257 -1.10 -16.58 12.75
C ARG A 257 0.02 -16.27 11.77
N ALA A 258 0.17 -15.01 11.34
CA ALA A 258 1.27 -14.57 10.50
C ALA A 258 2.62 -14.92 11.16
N ALA A 259 2.81 -14.54 12.43
CA ALA A 259 4.03 -14.81 13.18
C ALA A 259 4.33 -16.31 13.32
N ALA A 260 3.32 -17.15 13.55
CA ALA A 260 3.49 -18.58 13.76
C ALA A 260 3.77 -19.38 12.48
N GLN A 261 3.20 -18.98 11.34
CA GLN A 261 3.19 -19.79 10.11
C GLN A 261 3.86 -19.10 8.92
N GLY A 262 3.83 -17.77 8.88
CA GLY A 262 4.20 -16.96 7.71
C GLY A 262 5.64 -16.49 7.66
N TYR A 263 6.50 -16.88 8.60
CA TYR A 263 7.88 -16.38 8.67
C TYR A 263 8.90 -17.47 8.48
N ARG A 264 9.98 -17.16 7.77
CA ARG A 264 11.18 -17.99 7.64
C ARG A 264 12.41 -17.08 7.77
N ASP A 265 13.40 -17.51 8.54
CA ASP A 265 14.65 -16.77 8.78
C ASP A 265 14.44 -15.30 9.20
N GLY A 266 13.36 -15.04 9.94
CA GLY A 266 13.00 -13.71 10.44
C GLY A 266 12.26 -12.81 9.45
N PHE A 267 11.91 -13.30 8.25
CA PHE A 267 11.17 -12.55 7.22
C PHE A 267 9.81 -13.18 6.94
N ALA A 268 8.82 -12.36 6.66
CA ALA A 268 7.55 -12.80 6.11
C ALA A 268 7.76 -13.35 4.69
N ILE A 269 7.33 -14.60 4.44
CA ILE A 269 7.38 -15.23 3.12
C ILE A 269 6.16 -14.82 2.28
N ARG A 270 6.20 -15.14 0.98
CA ARG A 270 5.14 -14.72 0.06
C ARG A 270 3.83 -15.40 0.34
N GLU A 271 3.81 -16.74 0.33
CA GLU A 271 2.55 -17.49 0.32
C GLU A 271 2.63 -18.74 1.18
N ILE A 272 1.58 -18.96 1.94
CA ILE A 272 1.32 -20.20 2.67
C ILE A 272 -0.04 -20.77 2.32
N GLY A 273 -0.22 -22.06 2.53
CA GLY A 273 -1.52 -22.71 2.43
C GLY A 273 -2.27 -22.73 3.77
N PRO A 274 -3.48 -23.31 3.77
CA PRO A 274 -4.38 -23.32 4.94
C PRO A 274 -3.83 -23.98 6.19
N ALA A 275 -2.98 -24.99 6.06
CA ALA A 275 -2.34 -25.68 7.17
C ALA A 275 -0.98 -25.06 7.56
N GLY A 276 -0.58 -23.94 6.92
CA GLY A 276 0.70 -23.28 7.14
C GLY A 276 1.85 -23.86 6.31
N GLU A 277 1.54 -24.72 5.34
CA GLU A 277 2.50 -25.22 4.35
C GLU A 277 2.99 -24.08 3.45
N VAL A 278 4.28 -24.08 3.14
CA VAL A 278 4.88 -23.07 2.28
C VAL A 278 4.50 -23.33 0.83
N LEU A 279 3.82 -22.39 0.19
CA LEU A 279 3.51 -22.40 -1.25
C LEU A 279 4.58 -21.63 -2.05
N ASP A 280 4.96 -20.44 -1.59
CA ASP A 280 6.10 -19.66 -2.10
C ASP A 280 6.93 -19.13 -0.92
N GLY A 281 8.15 -19.64 -0.79
CA GLY A 281 9.12 -19.26 0.24
C GLY A 281 9.89 -17.98 -0.06
N GLY A 282 9.67 -17.35 -1.22
CA GLY A 282 10.23 -16.05 -1.55
C GLY A 282 9.72 -14.95 -0.62
N ARG A 283 10.31 -13.76 -0.71
CA ARG A 283 9.91 -12.64 0.14
C ARG A 283 9.84 -11.34 -0.66
N ARG A 284 8.94 -10.45 -0.27
CA ARG A 284 8.82 -9.11 -0.83
C ARG A 284 8.99 -8.06 0.25
N LEU A 285 9.54 -6.92 -0.14
CA LEU A 285 9.78 -5.79 0.77
C LEU A 285 8.50 -5.32 1.46
N TRP A 286 7.38 -5.20 0.73
CA TRP A 286 6.14 -4.72 1.28
C TRP A 286 5.64 -5.58 2.47
N ALA A 287 5.77 -6.90 2.38
CA ALA A 287 5.35 -7.79 3.47
C ALA A 287 6.18 -7.56 4.75
N GLN A 288 7.47 -7.21 4.60
CA GLN A 288 8.34 -6.88 5.75
C GLN A 288 7.95 -5.55 6.37
N THR A 289 7.58 -4.57 5.54
CA THR A 289 7.14 -3.27 6.04
C THR A 289 5.79 -3.34 6.77
N GLU A 290 4.84 -4.16 6.29
CA GLU A 290 3.59 -4.41 7.02
C GLU A 290 3.84 -5.16 8.34
N ALA A 291 4.76 -6.13 8.35
CA ALA A 291 5.20 -6.78 9.59
C ALA A 291 5.82 -5.80 10.60
N ILE A 292 6.63 -4.83 10.12
CA ILE A 292 7.18 -3.76 10.96
C ILE A 292 6.05 -2.88 11.52
N ARG A 293 5.15 -2.41 10.66
CA ARG A 293 4.03 -1.54 11.00
C ARG A 293 3.12 -2.18 12.06
N THR A 294 2.76 -3.43 11.82
CA THR A 294 1.91 -4.20 12.74
C THR A 294 2.62 -4.50 14.04
N GLY A 295 3.85 -4.98 13.99
CA GLY A 295 4.66 -5.26 15.17
C GLY A 295 4.86 -4.02 16.06
N LEU A 296 5.08 -2.84 15.49
CA LEU A 296 5.11 -1.58 16.24
C LEU A 296 3.79 -1.32 16.94
N SER A 297 2.67 -1.51 16.25
CA SER A 297 1.33 -1.32 16.80
C SER A 297 1.01 -2.31 17.92
N PHE A 298 1.50 -3.55 17.85
CA PHE A 298 1.30 -4.59 18.87
C PHE A 298 2.38 -4.60 19.97
N GLY A 299 3.44 -3.81 19.82
CA GLY A 299 4.52 -3.70 20.81
C GLY A 299 5.48 -4.89 20.79
N ASP A 300 5.73 -5.47 19.61
CA ASP A 300 6.60 -6.63 19.47
C ASP A 300 8.07 -6.30 19.72
N ALA A 301 8.72 -7.07 20.58
CA ALA A 301 10.12 -6.91 20.90
C ALA A 301 11.07 -7.17 19.70
N GLY A 302 10.62 -7.92 18.69
CA GLY A 302 11.41 -8.31 17.51
C GLY A 302 11.51 -7.24 16.42
N VAL A 303 10.70 -6.16 16.48
CA VAL A 303 10.61 -5.16 15.38
C VAL A 303 11.95 -4.52 15.04
N SER A 304 12.76 -4.18 16.05
CA SER A 304 14.08 -3.58 15.80
C SER A 304 15.05 -4.52 15.06
N ALA A 305 14.94 -5.82 15.29
CA ALA A 305 15.72 -6.83 14.57
C ALA A 305 15.23 -6.98 13.12
N LEU A 306 13.92 -6.97 12.89
CA LEU A 306 13.35 -7.00 11.53
C LEU A 306 13.75 -5.75 10.74
N ILE A 307 13.68 -4.56 11.34
CA ILE A 307 14.15 -3.33 10.69
C ILE A 307 15.63 -3.46 10.31
N ALA A 308 16.48 -3.93 11.21
CA ALA A 308 17.90 -4.14 10.89
C ALA A 308 18.09 -5.11 9.73
N ALA A 309 17.36 -6.24 9.72
CA ALA A 309 17.41 -7.23 8.66
C ALA A 309 16.96 -6.66 7.30
N VAL A 310 15.91 -5.83 7.26
CA VAL A 310 15.46 -5.14 6.05
C VAL A 310 16.54 -4.20 5.53
N PHE A 311 17.20 -3.44 6.40
CA PHE A 311 18.32 -2.59 6.00
C PHE A 311 19.54 -3.36 5.48
N ASP A 312 19.81 -4.53 6.04
CA ASP A 312 20.97 -5.33 5.68
C ASP A 312 20.73 -6.22 4.44
N THR A 313 19.47 -6.24 3.94
CA THR A 313 19.06 -7.00 2.74
C THR A 313 18.39 -6.10 1.70
N HIS A 314 17.11 -5.80 1.87
CA HIS A 314 16.32 -5.07 0.88
C HIS A 314 16.85 -3.65 0.61
N LEU A 315 17.35 -2.95 1.63
CA LEU A 315 17.85 -1.57 1.49
C LEU A 315 19.38 -1.49 1.29
N ALA A 316 20.07 -2.63 1.22
CA ALA A 316 21.52 -2.71 1.02
C ALA A 316 21.88 -2.58 -0.47
N THR A 317 21.61 -1.42 -1.07
CA THR A 317 21.89 -1.11 -2.47
C THR A 317 23.10 -0.19 -2.61
N ALA A 318 23.77 -0.21 -3.78
CA ALA A 318 24.95 0.62 -4.06
C ALA A 318 24.62 2.12 -4.04
N VAL A 319 23.41 2.49 -4.49
CA VAL A 319 22.89 3.85 -4.41
C VAL A 319 21.92 3.91 -3.23
N PRO A 320 22.28 4.60 -2.13
CA PRO A 320 21.39 4.74 -0.98
C PRO A 320 20.07 5.40 -1.36
N GLY A 321 18.96 4.90 -0.80
CA GLY A 321 17.61 5.39 -1.12
C GLY A 321 16.89 4.56 -2.17
N LEU A 322 17.52 3.53 -2.72
CA LEU A 322 16.92 2.46 -3.52
C LEU A 322 16.70 1.19 -2.68
N TRP A 323 16.05 0.20 -3.26
CA TRP A 323 15.76 -1.09 -2.62
C TRP A 323 15.63 -2.23 -3.64
N VAL A 324 15.91 -3.42 -3.17
CA VAL A 324 15.54 -4.68 -3.81
C VAL A 324 14.13 -5.04 -3.34
N ASP A 325 13.17 -5.14 -4.24
CA ASP A 325 11.76 -5.39 -3.90
C ASP A 325 11.52 -6.86 -3.55
N SER A 326 12.18 -7.78 -4.24
CA SER A 326 11.89 -9.21 -4.09
C SER A 326 13.12 -10.11 -4.10
N TYR A 327 12.98 -11.18 -3.31
CA TYR A 327 13.91 -12.33 -3.30
C TYR A 327 13.11 -13.61 -3.49
N ASP A 328 13.72 -14.58 -4.20
CA ASP A 328 13.22 -15.95 -4.27
C ASP A 328 13.50 -16.74 -2.99
N ALA A 329 13.07 -18.01 -2.95
CA ALA A 329 13.29 -18.89 -1.79
C ALA A 329 14.78 -19.19 -1.51
N ASP A 330 15.66 -19.04 -2.50
CA ASP A 330 17.11 -19.19 -2.38
C ASP A 330 17.81 -17.88 -2.01
N CYS A 331 17.07 -16.85 -1.63
CA CYS A 331 17.56 -15.51 -1.29
C CYS A 331 18.28 -14.80 -2.44
N ARG A 332 17.89 -15.06 -3.70
CA ARG A 332 18.40 -14.35 -4.88
C ARG A 332 17.38 -13.34 -5.35
N SER A 333 17.84 -12.15 -5.75
CA SER A 333 16.99 -11.17 -6.42
C SER A 333 17.23 -11.19 -7.92
N HIS A 334 16.15 -11.02 -8.67
CA HIS A 334 16.15 -10.83 -10.11
C HIS A 334 15.62 -9.44 -10.49
N ASP A 335 15.47 -8.55 -9.52
CA ASP A 335 15.03 -7.18 -9.76
C ASP A 335 16.08 -6.42 -10.57
N ALA A 336 15.65 -5.71 -11.61
CA ALA A 336 16.49 -4.84 -12.41
C ALA A 336 16.40 -3.36 -11.96
N ALA A 337 15.41 -3.03 -11.14
CA ALA A 337 15.10 -1.67 -10.71
C ALA A 337 14.29 -1.68 -9.40
N ALA A 338 14.35 -0.58 -8.67
CA ALA A 338 13.52 -0.32 -7.51
C ALA A 338 12.15 0.22 -7.96
N PRO A 339 11.02 -0.46 -7.66
CA PRO A 339 9.70 0.01 -8.06
C PRO A 339 9.21 1.12 -7.12
N ALA A 340 8.77 2.25 -7.67
CA ALA A 340 8.22 3.39 -6.92
C ALA A 340 7.07 2.99 -6.00
N SER A 341 6.28 1.98 -6.39
CA SER A 341 5.14 1.50 -5.61
C SER A 341 5.49 1.05 -4.19
N SER A 342 6.72 0.57 -3.96
CA SER A 342 7.15 0.07 -2.65
C SER A 342 7.56 1.17 -1.68
N LEU A 343 7.82 2.41 -2.17
CA LEU A 343 8.10 3.56 -1.30
C LEU A 343 6.91 3.92 -0.38
N TYR A 344 5.69 3.68 -0.85
CA TYR A 344 4.48 3.80 -0.04
C TYR A 344 4.55 2.92 1.22
N HIS A 345 4.86 1.64 1.06
CA HIS A 345 4.94 0.69 2.17
C HIS A 345 6.10 1.03 3.13
N LEU A 346 7.25 1.46 2.60
CA LEU A 346 8.34 1.98 3.42
C LEU A 346 7.91 3.22 4.20
N MET A 347 7.20 4.15 3.55
CA MET A 347 6.74 5.37 4.20
C MET A 347 5.71 5.08 5.31
N THR A 348 4.74 4.18 5.09
CA THR A 348 3.74 3.84 6.11
C THR A 348 4.39 3.24 7.35
N ALA A 349 5.27 2.24 7.19
CA ALA A 349 5.95 1.59 8.30
C ALA A 349 6.93 2.54 9.03
N PHE A 350 7.70 3.31 8.28
CA PHE A 350 8.69 4.24 8.85
C PHE A 350 8.04 5.45 9.52
N SER A 351 6.90 5.92 9.01
CA SER A 351 6.10 6.96 9.68
C SER A 351 5.59 6.50 11.03
N GLU A 352 5.11 5.26 11.13
CA GLU A 352 4.68 4.66 12.39
C GLU A 352 5.84 4.64 13.40
N LEU A 353 7.02 4.17 12.99
CA LEU A 353 8.22 4.18 13.84
C LEU A 353 8.62 5.59 14.27
N LEU A 354 8.64 6.55 13.34
CA LEU A 354 9.11 7.91 13.64
C LEU A 354 8.16 8.68 14.56
N ARG A 355 6.85 8.34 14.55
CA ARG A 355 5.82 8.93 15.42
C ARG A 355 5.66 8.21 16.76
N SER A 356 6.05 6.95 16.86
CA SER A 356 5.92 6.22 18.12
C SER A 356 6.77 6.87 19.22
N ASN A 357 6.15 7.14 20.36
CA ASN A 357 6.84 7.59 21.57
C ASN A 357 7.46 6.36 22.24
N ALA A 358 8.64 5.96 21.84
CA ALA A 358 9.39 4.87 22.50
C ALA A 358 10.57 5.46 23.29
#